data_91e5af75e0b031beeafcf8864fbc2f6c
#
_entry.id   91e5af75e0b031beeafcf8864fbc2f6c
#
_cell.length_a   1.000
_cell.length_b   1.000
_cell.length_c   1.000
_cell.angle_alpha   90.00
_cell.angle_beta   90.00
_cell.angle_gamma   90.00
#
_symmetry.space_group_name_H-M   'P 1'
#
loop_
_entity.id
_entity.type
_entity.pdbx_description
1 polymer ?
#
loop_
_entity_poly.entity_id
_entity_poly.type
_entity_poly.pdbx_seq_one_letter_code
_entity_poly.pdbx_strand_id
1 'polypeptide(L)'
;MKLPEGAYLKLNPEDEYMHPLGSEVNFNESMYFNVYDPKGKIGGWFRIGNRANEGNAEMTACIYLPDGSIAFMFKRAKIANNDAFKAGGMEFIIDEPYKALTVKYSGEVLLMKNPTEMIDPSKAFKNNPKCFLPLNSQ
;
A
#
# COMPACT_ATOMS: atom_id res chain seq x y z
N MET A 1 19.28 -4.24 11.31
CA MET A 1 19.68 -5.57 10.78
C MET A 1 21.13 -5.50 10.39
N LYS A 2 21.97 -6.43 10.86
CA LYS A 2 23.34 -6.54 10.35
C LYS A 2 23.33 -7.40 9.09
N LEU A 3 23.93 -6.92 8.03
CA LEU A 3 24.14 -7.73 6.84
C LEU A 3 25.15 -8.85 7.14
N PRO A 4 25.06 -10.00 6.47
CA PRO A 4 26.11 -11.03 6.52
C PRO A 4 27.46 -10.46 6.11
N GLU A 5 28.54 -11.05 6.63
CA GLU A 5 29.89 -10.66 6.23
C GLU A 5 30.09 -10.81 4.70
N GLY A 6 30.59 -9.76 4.06
CA GLY A 6 30.75 -9.71 2.59
C GLY A 6 29.50 -9.31 1.80
N ALA A 7 28.33 -9.16 2.45
CA ALA A 7 27.14 -8.63 1.82
C ALA A 7 27.15 -7.09 1.82
N TYR A 8 26.62 -6.50 0.76
CA TYR A 8 26.46 -5.05 0.65
C TYR A 8 25.10 -4.71 0.04
N LEU A 9 24.57 -3.56 0.43
CA LEU A 9 23.38 -3.01 -0.19
C LEU A 9 23.78 -2.30 -1.48
N LYS A 10 23.07 -2.61 -2.57
CA LYS A 10 23.25 -1.93 -3.86
C LYS A 10 22.53 -0.58 -3.92
N LEU A 11 21.68 -0.30 -2.94
CA LEU A 11 20.86 0.90 -2.86
C LEU A 11 21.46 1.86 -1.82
N ASN A 12 21.32 3.15 -2.06
CA ASN A 12 21.65 4.20 -1.12
C ASN A 12 20.42 4.58 -0.30
N PRO A 13 20.56 5.18 0.90
CA PRO A 13 19.44 5.66 1.70
C PRO A 13 18.49 6.59 0.94
N GLU A 14 19.01 7.38 0.00
CA GLU A 14 18.26 8.31 -0.85
C GLU A 14 17.29 7.60 -1.79
N ASP A 15 17.55 6.35 -2.15
CA ASP A 15 16.71 5.55 -3.05
C ASP A 15 15.36 5.15 -2.41
N GLU A 16 15.22 5.32 -1.08
CA GLU A 16 13.95 5.13 -0.38
C GLU A 16 12.97 6.31 -0.54
N TYR A 17 13.44 7.46 -1.00
CA TYR A 17 12.62 8.64 -1.21
C TYR A 17 12.16 8.77 -2.66
N MET A 18 11.32 9.78 -2.90
CA MET A 18 10.82 10.07 -4.25
C MET A 18 11.96 10.41 -5.21
N HIS A 19 11.86 9.89 -6.42
CA HIS A 19 12.78 10.22 -7.50
C HIS A 19 12.25 11.39 -8.36
N PRO A 20 13.14 12.12 -9.04
CA PRO A 20 12.71 13.14 -9.99
C PRO A 20 11.76 12.57 -11.03
N LEU A 21 10.69 13.30 -11.33
CA LEU A 21 9.71 12.89 -12.32
C LEU A 21 10.35 12.85 -13.72
N GLY A 22 10.31 11.68 -14.37
CA GLY A 22 10.71 11.52 -15.76
C GLY A 22 9.70 12.12 -16.75
N SER A 23 10.09 12.24 -17.99
CA SER A 23 9.26 12.83 -19.05
C SER A 23 8.32 11.84 -19.73
N GLU A 24 8.49 10.55 -19.50
CA GLU A 24 7.67 9.49 -20.09
C GLU A 24 6.23 9.60 -19.61
N VAL A 25 5.27 9.48 -20.54
CA VAL A 25 3.84 9.55 -20.20
C VAL A 25 3.46 8.53 -19.14
N ASN A 26 4.01 7.32 -19.24
CA ASN A 26 3.74 6.21 -18.35
C ASN A 26 4.75 6.10 -17.18
N PHE A 27 5.50 7.16 -16.88
CA PHE A 27 6.38 7.17 -15.71
C PHE A 27 5.64 6.71 -14.45
N ASN A 28 6.22 5.76 -13.74
CA ASN A 28 5.62 5.14 -12.58
C ASN A 28 6.62 5.06 -11.42
N GLU A 29 6.41 5.87 -10.40
CA GLU A 29 7.09 5.78 -9.11
C GLU A 29 6.24 4.94 -8.17
N SER A 30 6.71 3.79 -7.73
CA SER A 30 5.90 2.93 -6.87
C SER A 30 6.66 2.37 -5.68
N MET A 31 5.94 2.17 -4.59
CA MET A 31 6.44 1.58 -3.37
C MET A 31 5.46 0.50 -2.87
N TYR A 32 6.01 -0.61 -2.40
CA TYR A 32 5.28 -1.77 -1.91
C TYR A 32 5.83 -2.20 -0.56
N PHE A 33 4.93 -2.48 0.36
CA PHE A 33 5.26 -3.01 1.67
C PHE A 33 4.39 -4.19 2.04
N ASN A 34 4.96 -5.12 2.77
CA ASN A 34 4.22 -6.13 3.49
C ASN A 34 4.63 -6.16 4.96
N VAL A 35 3.73 -6.60 5.81
CA VAL A 35 3.91 -6.69 7.26
C VAL A 35 3.10 -7.86 7.82
N TYR A 36 3.62 -8.47 8.87
CA TYR A 36 2.90 -9.48 9.62
C TYR A 36 3.26 -9.41 11.11
N ASP A 37 2.23 -9.32 11.95
CA ASP A 37 2.34 -9.45 13.40
C ASP A 37 1.91 -10.86 13.84
N PRO A 38 2.85 -11.73 14.23
CA PRO A 38 2.52 -13.11 14.62
C PRO A 38 1.73 -13.19 15.93
N LYS A 39 1.80 -12.19 16.81
CA LYS A 39 1.04 -12.15 18.06
C LYS A 39 -0.42 -11.81 17.83
N GLY A 40 -0.66 -10.76 17.07
CA GLY A 40 -2.01 -10.34 16.68
C GLY A 40 -2.61 -11.19 15.56
N LYS A 41 -1.80 -12.00 14.87
CA LYS A 41 -2.19 -12.76 13.68
C LYS A 41 -2.83 -11.87 12.62
N ILE A 42 -2.29 -10.67 12.49
CA ILE A 42 -2.73 -9.67 11.53
C ILE A 42 -1.56 -9.30 10.63
N GLY A 43 -1.82 -9.10 9.37
CA GLY A 43 -0.79 -8.73 8.41
C GLY A 43 -1.40 -8.06 7.20
N GLY A 44 -0.58 -7.78 6.21
CA GLY A 44 -1.08 -7.21 5.00
C GLY A 44 0.00 -6.77 4.05
N TRP A 45 -0.43 -6.27 2.91
CA TRP A 45 0.44 -5.61 1.95
C TRP A 45 -0.22 -4.35 1.42
N PHE A 46 0.64 -3.41 1.07
CA PHE A 46 0.23 -2.08 0.67
C PHE A 46 1.07 -1.65 -0.53
N ARG A 47 0.43 -1.04 -1.51
CA ARG A 47 1.11 -0.49 -2.68
C ARG A 47 0.52 0.87 -3.02
N ILE A 48 1.39 1.79 -3.39
CA ILE A 48 1.03 3.04 -4.05
C ILE A 48 1.97 3.22 -5.24
N GLY A 49 1.42 3.54 -6.39
CA GLY A 49 2.18 3.79 -7.62
C GLY A 49 1.72 5.11 -8.22
N ASN A 50 2.58 6.12 -8.13
CA ASN A 50 2.34 7.43 -8.71
C ASN A 50 2.57 7.39 -10.21
N ARG A 51 1.55 7.77 -10.97
CA ARG A 51 1.58 8.02 -12.41
C ARG A 51 1.29 9.50 -12.65
N ALA A 52 2.22 10.36 -12.20
CA ALA A 52 1.98 11.80 -12.14
C ALA A 52 1.72 12.41 -13.53
N ASN A 53 2.40 11.93 -14.58
CA ASN A 53 2.19 12.39 -15.93
C ASN A 53 0.83 11.95 -16.51
N GLU A 54 0.19 10.94 -15.94
CA GLU A 54 -1.18 10.52 -16.23
C GLU A 54 -2.20 11.12 -15.25
N GLY A 55 -1.74 11.89 -14.24
CA GLY A 55 -2.59 12.58 -13.27
C GLY A 55 -3.24 11.67 -12.22
N ASN A 56 -2.73 10.47 -12.00
CA ASN A 56 -3.30 9.53 -11.02
C ASN A 56 -2.26 8.73 -10.26
N ALA A 57 -2.68 8.17 -9.12
CA ALA A 57 -1.97 7.14 -8.37
C ALA A 57 -2.85 5.89 -8.25
N GLU A 58 -2.25 4.73 -8.48
CA GLU A 58 -2.88 3.43 -8.23
C GLU A 58 -2.52 2.95 -6.82
N MET A 59 -3.53 2.56 -6.05
CA MET A 59 -3.33 2.16 -4.67
C MET A 59 -4.02 0.86 -4.38
N THR A 60 -3.35 0.03 -3.58
CA THR A 60 -3.90 -1.22 -3.06
C THR A 60 -3.56 -1.36 -1.59
N ALA A 61 -4.53 -1.80 -0.81
CA ALA A 61 -4.34 -2.32 0.54
C ALA A 61 -5.04 -3.67 0.65
N CYS A 62 -4.36 -4.65 1.22
CA CYS A 62 -4.93 -5.94 1.54
C CYS A 62 -4.50 -6.32 2.95
N ILE A 63 -5.44 -6.33 3.88
CA ILE A 63 -5.18 -6.60 5.30
C ILE A 63 -5.74 -7.99 5.62
N TYR A 64 -4.88 -8.87 6.09
CA TYR A 64 -5.24 -10.22 6.55
C TYR A 64 -5.69 -10.15 7.99
N LEU A 65 -6.93 -10.58 8.27
CA LEU A 65 -7.51 -10.56 9.59
C LEU A 65 -7.36 -11.92 10.29
N PRO A 66 -7.38 -11.94 11.64
CA PRO A 66 -7.12 -13.17 12.40
C PRO A 66 -8.11 -14.32 12.14
N ASP A 67 -9.32 -14.01 11.67
CA ASP A 67 -10.37 -14.99 11.34
C ASP A 67 -10.26 -15.54 9.92
N GLY A 68 -9.22 -15.14 9.15
CA GLY A 68 -9.02 -15.54 7.77
C GLY A 68 -9.75 -14.69 6.74
N SER A 69 -10.53 -13.71 7.16
CA SER A 69 -11.09 -12.69 6.26
C SER A 69 -10.04 -11.67 5.83
N ILE A 70 -10.34 -10.87 4.83
CA ILE A 70 -9.49 -9.76 4.38
C ILE A 70 -10.27 -8.46 4.29
N ALA A 71 -9.58 -7.36 4.56
CA ALA A 71 -10.02 -6.02 4.20
C ALA A 71 -9.22 -5.56 2.99
N PHE A 72 -9.89 -5.30 1.87
CA PHE A 72 -9.27 -5.03 0.59
C PHE A 72 -9.68 -3.68 0.02
N MET A 73 -8.73 -2.96 -0.54
CA MET A 73 -8.97 -1.75 -1.30
C MET A 73 -8.10 -1.73 -2.55
N PHE A 74 -8.70 -1.42 -3.67
CA PHE A 74 -8.02 -0.99 -4.88
C PHE A 74 -8.72 0.24 -5.43
N LYS A 75 -7.95 1.29 -5.70
CA LYS A 75 -8.49 2.49 -6.35
C LYS A 75 -7.42 3.30 -7.05
N ARG A 76 -7.88 4.15 -7.95
CA ARG A 76 -7.10 5.22 -8.56
C ARG A 76 -7.54 6.55 -7.99
N ALA A 77 -6.60 7.36 -7.50
CA ALA A 77 -6.86 8.71 -7.01
C ALA A 77 -6.13 9.73 -7.86
N LYS A 78 -6.68 10.92 -7.98
CA LYS A 78 -6.02 12.03 -8.69
C LYS A 78 -4.82 12.51 -7.90
N ILE A 79 -3.72 12.76 -8.60
CA ILE A 79 -2.53 13.44 -8.10
C ILE A 79 -2.07 14.49 -9.10
N ALA A 80 -1.43 15.55 -8.62
CA ALA A 80 -0.94 16.65 -9.44
C ALA A 80 0.58 16.63 -9.66
N ASN A 81 1.32 15.90 -8.83
CA ASN A 81 2.78 15.86 -8.83
C ASN A 81 3.29 14.50 -8.30
N ASN A 82 4.62 14.34 -8.28
CA ASN A 82 5.30 13.15 -7.78
C ASN A 82 6.06 13.42 -6.47
N ASP A 83 5.60 14.34 -5.62
CA ASP A 83 6.39 14.83 -4.48
C ASP A 83 6.33 13.88 -3.27
N ALA A 84 5.31 13.02 -3.18
CA ALA A 84 5.13 12.09 -2.08
C ALA A 84 4.32 10.85 -2.48
N PHE A 85 4.51 9.76 -1.76
CA PHE A 85 3.60 8.60 -1.78
C PHE A 85 2.38 8.89 -0.90
N LYS A 86 1.50 9.76 -1.40
CA LYS A 86 0.29 10.17 -0.69
C LYS A 86 -0.85 10.43 -1.66
N ALA A 87 -1.86 9.58 -1.60
CA ALA A 87 -3.05 9.72 -2.42
C ALA A 87 -4.24 8.97 -1.81
N GLY A 88 -5.45 9.47 -2.02
CA GLY A 88 -6.70 8.77 -1.75
C GLY A 88 -6.84 8.19 -0.34
N GLY A 89 -6.27 8.82 0.67
CA GLY A 89 -6.28 8.37 2.05
C GLY A 89 -5.12 7.46 2.45
N MET A 90 -4.26 7.07 1.50
CA MET A 90 -3.05 6.29 1.77
C MET A 90 -1.82 7.20 1.77
N GLU A 91 -0.90 6.93 2.70
CA GLU A 91 0.38 7.63 2.79
C GLU A 91 1.48 6.69 3.28
N PHE A 92 2.62 6.72 2.60
CA PHE A 92 3.84 6.06 3.04
C PHE A 92 4.85 7.11 3.48
N ILE A 93 5.41 6.94 4.66
CA ILE A 93 6.38 7.84 5.26
C ILE A 93 7.65 7.05 5.57
N ILE A 94 8.77 7.48 5.02
CA ILE A 94 10.08 6.94 5.39
C ILE A 94 10.54 7.70 6.64
N ASP A 95 10.43 7.07 7.79
CA ASP A 95 10.85 7.66 9.07
C ASP A 95 12.38 7.62 9.21
N GLU A 96 12.98 6.48 8.86
CA GLU A 96 14.42 6.30 8.78
C GLU A 96 14.73 5.26 7.69
N PRO A 97 15.53 5.61 6.65
CA PRO A 97 15.84 4.70 5.56
C PRO A 97 16.36 3.34 6.04
N TYR A 98 15.80 2.26 5.46
CA TYR A 98 16.08 0.85 5.78
C TYR A 98 15.72 0.39 7.19
N LYS A 99 15.18 1.24 8.04
CA LYS A 99 14.91 0.91 9.45
C LYS A 99 13.48 1.11 9.89
N ALA A 100 12.86 2.21 9.51
CA ALA A 100 11.54 2.56 9.98
C ALA A 100 10.70 3.21 8.89
N LEU A 101 9.49 2.69 8.74
CA LEU A 101 8.51 3.12 7.77
C LEU A 101 7.14 3.16 8.43
N THR A 102 6.38 4.19 8.12
CA THR A 102 4.98 4.31 8.52
C THR A 102 4.07 4.20 7.30
N VAL A 103 3.11 3.29 7.36
CA VAL A 103 2.00 3.20 6.39
C VAL A 103 0.73 3.65 7.07
N LYS A 104 0.02 4.60 6.44
CA LYS A 104 -1.29 5.07 6.88
C LYS A 104 -2.31 4.82 5.80
N TYR A 105 -3.49 4.38 6.19
CA TYR A 105 -4.65 4.37 5.33
C TYR A 105 -5.91 4.76 6.10
N SER A 106 -6.67 5.68 5.53
CA SER A 106 -7.99 6.07 6.01
C SER A 106 -8.95 6.11 4.83
N GLY A 107 -9.97 5.28 4.87
CA GLY A 107 -10.93 5.18 3.79
C GLY A 107 -11.72 3.88 3.76
N GLU A 108 -12.47 3.71 2.70
CA GLU A 108 -13.33 2.54 2.48
C GLU A 108 -12.51 1.31 2.09
N VAL A 109 -12.88 0.16 2.65
CA VAL A 109 -12.37 -1.17 2.27
C VAL A 109 -13.53 -2.13 2.06
N LEU A 110 -13.29 -3.12 1.21
CA LEU A 110 -14.17 -4.26 1.03
C LEU A 110 -13.81 -5.32 2.07
N LEU A 111 -14.78 -5.77 2.86
CA LEU A 111 -14.58 -6.82 3.85
C LEU A 111 -15.02 -8.16 3.27
N MET A 112 -14.10 -9.07 3.01
CA MET A 112 -14.37 -10.40 2.46
C MET A 112 -14.09 -11.50 3.49
N LYS A 113 -15.12 -12.24 3.85
CA LYS A 113 -14.99 -13.44 4.70
C LYS A 113 -14.29 -14.58 3.98
N ASN A 114 -14.49 -14.68 2.68
CA ASN A 114 -13.85 -15.67 1.83
C ASN A 114 -12.97 -15.00 0.78
N PRO A 115 -11.65 -14.89 1.02
CA PRO A 115 -10.73 -14.21 0.10
C PRO A 115 -10.67 -14.83 -1.31
N THR A 116 -11.04 -16.11 -1.45
CA THR A 116 -11.03 -16.80 -2.76
C THR A 116 -12.06 -16.24 -3.74
N GLU A 117 -13.06 -15.49 -3.26
CA GLU A 117 -14.02 -14.79 -4.13
C GLU A 117 -13.33 -13.78 -5.07
N MET A 118 -12.11 -13.34 -4.76
CA MET A 118 -11.33 -12.45 -5.62
C MET A 118 -10.92 -13.11 -6.96
N ILE A 119 -11.14 -14.40 -7.16
CA ILE A 119 -11.05 -15.04 -8.47
C ILE A 119 -11.97 -14.36 -9.49
N ASP A 120 -13.13 -13.85 -9.03
CA ASP A 120 -14.01 -13.01 -9.83
C ASP A 120 -14.17 -11.64 -9.13
N PRO A 121 -13.30 -10.68 -9.41
CA PRO A 121 -13.34 -9.37 -8.75
C PRO A 121 -14.67 -8.65 -8.89
N SER A 122 -15.32 -8.76 -10.04
CA SER A 122 -16.61 -8.10 -10.27
C SER A 122 -17.68 -8.57 -9.29
N LYS A 123 -17.74 -9.87 -9.03
CA LYS A 123 -18.64 -10.45 -8.03
C LYS A 123 -18.22 -10.13 -6.62
N ALA A 124 -16.90 -10.25 -6.31
CA ALA A 124 -16.36 -9.95 -4.99
C ALA A 124 -16.72 -8.53 -4.55
N PHE A 125 -16.49 -7.53 -5.40
CA PHE A 125 -16.82 -6.14 -5.11
C PHE A 125 -18.33 -5.87 -4.99
N LYS A 126 -19.16 -6.63 -5.70
CA LYS A 126 -20.62 -6.48 -5.65
C LYS A 126 -21.24 -7.14 -4.41
N ASN A 127 -20.71 -8.28 -3.99
CA ASN A 127 -21.37 -9.16 -3.04
C ASN A 127 -20.87 -9.00 -1.59
N ASN A 128 -19.80 -8.28 -1.35
CA ASN A 128 -19.22 -8.13 -0.03
C ASN A 128 -19.48 -6.73 0.55
N PRO A 129 -19.64 -6.61 1.88
CA PRO A 129 -19.87 -5.34 2.53
C PRO A 129 -18.62 -4.47 2.52
N LYS A 130 -18.82 -3.16 2.58
CA LYS A 130 -17.78 -2.16 2.74
C LYS A 130 -17.81 -1.58 4.14
N CYS A 131 -16.63 -1.24 4.64
CA CYS A 131 -16.48 -0.50 5.90
C CYS A 131 -15.39 0.54 5.77
N PHE A 132 -15.30 1.45 6.75
CA PHE A 132 -14.26 2.49 6.78
C PHE A 132 -13.17 2.14 7.77
N LEU A 133 -11.91 2.42 7.37
CA LEU A 133 -10.75 2.37 8.26
C LEU A 133 -10.27 3.80 8.57
N PRO A 134 -9.71 4.05 9.77
CA PRO A 134 -9.70 3.15 10.92
C PRO A 134 -11.11 2.87 11.44
N LEU A 135 -11.32 1.69 12.03
CA LEU A 135 -12.57 1.36 12.71
C LEU A 135 -12.71 2.30 13.90
N ASN A 136 -13.78 3.11 13.93
CA ASN A 136 -14.10 3.89 15.11
C ASN A 136 -14.52 2.91 16.21
N SER A 137 -13.67 2.77 17.23
CA SER A 137 -14.08 2.15 18.49
C SER A 137 -15.10 3.07 19.15
N GLN A 138 -16.36 2.70 19.11
CA GLN A 138 -17.36 3.27 20.01
C GLN A 138 -17.20 2.66 21.39
#